data_4dc8e7307bae0b0546be0984d1f8f47e
#
_entry.id   4dc8e7307bae0b0546be0984d1f8f47e
#
_cell.length_a   1.000
_cell.length_b   1.000
_cell.length_c   1.000
_cell.angle_alpha   90.00
_cell.angle_beta   90.00
_cell.angle_gamma   90.00
#
_symmetry.space_group_name_H-M   'P 1'
#
loop_
_entity.id
_entity.type
_entity.pdbx_description
1 polymer ?
#
loop_
_entity_poly.entity_id
_entity_poly.type
_entity_poly.pdbx_seq_one_letter_code
_entity_poly.pdbx_strand_id
1 'polypeptide(L)'
;MADLLLDLLDAERTDPEAHSSHANNPAVLTTKLQYLDHLAEQSQASLLSAEPQSLAHSSHSLLLSLQDISKRSHKTVVDSASRHATLGRALPRLMKGTTQLQNAIPKVDSEALHFSSTYSKASDNNNLLRRRRALLLLDNVERLVDVLELPALLSSAITAVPPNYATALDLNGHIRRLNLLHPDSPLIASVYRQASEAIDRLTADLVATLKAPGLKLATALRTVSWLRRVLPDFDGDSSTGRDIQERTLSLLFLRCRLATLATTLDALLPLQELANEEKARQSSSRNAQSWSGGQQTERFLKRYVEIFREQSFSIVSMFKSIFGSPAATLPGQPASDPLQPLPSVLSAFPLQLIEKLLETLHEYLPAVKDQAARDSILTQVLYCSGSMGRLGGDFGMLLPGIRTAEYRVASEDAGNTEWVDVVKRHRLLAGRLDSIIGDYKGTAMRGT
;
A
#
# COMPACT_ATOMS: atom_id res chain seq x y z
N MET A 1 2.96 31.47 44.72
CA MET A 1 1.62 31.81 44.21
C MET A 1 0.83 30.54 43.86
N ALA A 2 1.35 29.63 43.10
CA ALA A 2 0.66 28.38 42.71
C ALA A 2 0.25 27.52 43.93
N ASP A 3 1.08 27.44 44.98
CA ASP A 3 0.78 26.68 46.20
C ASP A 3 -0.40 27.27 46.98
N LEU A 4 -0.49 28.61 47.06
CA LEU A 4 -1.61 29.30 47.70
C LEU A 4 -2.93 29.15 46.96
N LEU A 5 -2.86 29.10 45.62
CA LEU A 5 -4.02 28.85 44.77
C LEU A 5 -4.48 27.38 44.86
N LEU A 6 -3.54 26.45 45.00
CA LEU A 6 -3.85 25.04 45.23
C LEU A 6 -4.58 24.81 46.52
N ASP A 7 -4.08 25.42 47.60
CA ASP A 7 -4.71 25.35 48.96
C ASP A 7 -6.12 25.95 48.97
N LEU A 8 -6.35 27.04 48.22
CA LEU A 8 -7.68 27.65 48.07
C LEU A 8 -8.64 26.77 47.29
N LEU A 9 -8.19 26.13 46.22
CA LEU A 9 -9.00 25.22 45.40
C LEU A 9 -9.33 23.92 46.14
N ASP A 10 -8.43 23.42 46.97
CA ASP A 10 -8.69 22.24 47.79
C ASP A 10 -9.60 22.56 48.97
N ALA A 11 -9.60 23.81 49.49
CA ALA A 11 -10.50 24.28 50.56
C ALA A 11 -11.96 24.50 50.09
N GLU A 12 -12.18 24.85 48.80
CA GLU A 12 -13.52 24.97 48.21
C GLU A 12 -14.18 23.63 47.84
N ARG A 13 -13.44 22.54 47.81
CA ARG A 13 -13.95 21.20 47.50
C ARG A 13 -14.60 20.56 48.72
N THR A 14 -15.87 20.87 48.92
CA THR A 14 -16.69 20.35 50.02
C THR A 14 -17.34 18.99 49.81
N ASP A 15 -16.97 18.25 48.73
CA ASP A 15 -17.53 16.93 48.44
C ASP A 15 -16.70 15.81 49.09
N PRO A 16 -17.21 15.11 50.12
CA PRO A 16 -16.46 14.08 50.84
C PRO A 16 -16.34 12.72 50.15
N GLU A 17 -16.98 12.51 48.98
CA GLU A 17 -17.02 11.20 48.35
C GLU A 17 -15.97 10.98 47.22
N ALA A 18 -15.14 11.98 46.93
CA ALA A 18 -14.14 11.86 45.85
C ALA A 18 -12.72 11.49 46.32
N HIS A 19 -12.57 10.90 47.50
CA HIS A 19 -11.28 10.35 47.96
C HIS A 19 -10.96 9.01 47.25
N SER A 20 -10.96 9.00 45.94
CA SER A 20 -10.40 7.89 45.21
C SER A 20 -8.95 8.18 44.83
N SER A 21 -8.13 7.26 45.12
CA SER A 21 -6.70 6.93 44.91
C SER A 21 -5.84 7.71 43.87
N HIS A 22 -6.34 8.78 43.26
CA HIS A 22 -5.59 9.57 42.26
C HIS A 22 -4.97 10.87 42.82
N ALA A 23 -5.31 11.26 44.07
CA ALA A 23 -4.85 12.53 44.65
C ALA A 23 -3.36 12.54 45.03
N ASN A 24 -2.73 11.38 45.21
CA ASN A 24 -1.33 11.27 45.67
C ASN A 24 -0.32 10.90 44.56
N ASN A 25 -0.68 11.03 43.32
CA ASN A 25 0.30 10.77 42.27
C ASN A 25 1.18 12.01 42.06
N PRO A 26 2.49 11.97 42.39
CA PRO A 26 3.37 13.14 42.36
C PRO A 26 3.44 13.78 40.94
N ALA A 27 3.24 12.99 39.89
CA ALA A 27 3.20 13.50 38.52
C ALA A 27 1.95 14.36 38.24
N VAL A 28 0.81 14.06 38.87
CA VAL A 28 -0.43 14.85 38.72
C VAL A 28 -0.33 16.15 39.51
N LEU A 29 0.34 16.12 40.65
CA LEU A 29 0.54 17.30 41.50
C LEU A 29 1.50 18.29 40.82
N THR A 30 2.58 17.82 40.23
CA THR A 30 3.51 18.67 39.47
C THR A 30 2.86 19.30 38.24
N THR A 31 2.02 18.59 37.50
CA THR A 31 1.30 19.16 36.35
C THR A 31 0.24 20.19 36.78
N LYS A 32 -0.43 19.99 37.91
CA LYS A 32 -1.36 20.96 38.45
C LYS A 32 -0.65 22.26 38.92
N LEU A 33 0.49 22.12 39.58
CA LEU A 33 1.29 23.28 40.02
C LEU A 33 1.84 24.04 38.80
N GLN A 34 2.35 23.38 37.79
CA GLN A 34 2.79 24.02 36.57
C GLN A 34 1.66 24.77 35.84
N TYR A 35 0.45 24.21 35.84
CA TYR A 35 -0.70 24.87 35.24
C TYR A 35 -1.14 26.10 36.07
N LEU A 36 -1.12 26.01 37.37
CA LEU A 36 -1.45 27.16 38.28
C LEU A 36 -0.39 28.27 38.14
N ASP A 37 0.88 27.96 38.01
CA ASP A 37 1.92 28.94 37.73
C ASP A 37 1.70 29.63 36.36
N HIS A 38 1.35 28.85 35.31
CA HIS A 38 1.00 29.41 34.02
C HIS A 38 -0.21 30.35 34.09
N LEU A 39 -1.24 30.01 34.89
CA LEU A 39 -2.41 30.89 35.12
C LEU A 39 -2.03 32.16 35.86
N ALA A 40 -1.10 32.09 36.81
CA ALA A 40 -0.65 33.25 37.60
C ALA A 40 0.16 34.26 36.75
N GLU A 41 0.77 33.83 35.67
CA GLU A 41 1.52 34.71 34.76
C GLU A 41 0.64 35.38 33.69
N GLN A 42 -0.60 34.95 33.53
CA GLN A 42 -1.49 35.47 32.49
C GLN A 42 -2.20 36.77 32.92
N SER A 43 -2.54 37.62 31.95
CA SER A 43 -3.33 38.84 32.19
C SER A 43 -4.79 38.49 32.48
N GLN A 44 -5.45 39.28 33.32
CA GLN A 44 -6.85 39.09 33.68
C GLN A 44 -7.79 39.02 32.48
N ALA A 45 -7.49 39.76 31.40
CA ALA A 45 -8.28 39.71 30.18
C ALA A 45 -8.15 38.38 29.44
N SER A 46 -6.95 37.79 29.45
CA SER A 46 -6.73 36.47 28.83
C SER A 46 -7.34 35.33 29.65
N LEU A 47 -7.33 35.45 30.97
CA LEU A 47 -7.98 34.47 31.86
C LEU A 47 -9.50 34.39 31.71
N LEU A 48 -10.14 35.54 31.39
CA LEU A 48 -11.60 35.60 31.23
C LEU A 48 -12.08 35.21 29.82
N SER A 49 -11.24 35.35 28.80
CA SER A 49 -11.68 35.14 27.43
C SER A 49 -10.95 33.98 26.73
N ALA A 50 -9.64 33.97 26.72
CA ALA A 50 -8.87 33.01 25.94
C ALA A 50 -8.71 31.65 26.63
N GLU A 51 -8.47 31.66 27.96
CA GLU A 51 -8.20 30.45 28.71
C GLU A 51 -9.42 29.52 28.84
N PRO A 52 -10.65 30.00 29.11
CA PRO A 52 -11.82 29.12 29.12
C PRO A 52 -12.10 28.49 27.77
N GLN A 53 -11.81 29.20 26.67
CA GLN A 53 -11.97 28.66 25.33
C GLN A 53 -10.92 27.60 25.02
N SER A 54 -9.66 27.80 25.42
CA SER A 54 -8.60 26.82 25.24
C SER A 54 -8.86 25.55 26.04
N LEU A 55 -9.33 25.69 27.29
CA LEU A 55 -9.75 24.56 28.14
C LEU A 55 -10.95 23.81 27.57
N ALA A 56 -11.94 24.55 27.08
CA ALA A 56 -13.10 23.92 26.39
C ALA A 56 -12.66 23.16 25.14
N HIS A 57 -11.74 23.71 24.38
CA HIS A 57 -11.18 23.05 23.19
C HIS A 57 -10.38 21.82 23.58
N SER A 58 -9.52 21.89 24.57
CA SER A 58 -8.72 20.76 25.04
C SER A 58 -9.61 19.66 25.63
N SER A 59 -10.61 20.01 26.44
CA SER A 59 -11.57 19.05 27.00
C SER A 59 -12.38 18.36 25.88
N HIS A 60 -12.83 19.13 24.89
CA HIS A 60 -13.55 18.56 23.75
C HIS A 60 -12.65 17.63 22.92
N SER A 61 -11.40 18.00 22.66
CA SER A 61 -10.44 17.14 21.95
C SER A 61 -10.14 15.86 22.73
N LEU A 62 -10.03 15.93 24.06
CA LEU A 62 -9.86 14.77 24.92
C LEU A 62 -11.09 13.86 24.91
N LEU A 63 -12.29 14.43 24.94
CA LEU A 63 -13.54 13.66 24.83
C LEU A 63 -13.64 12.95 23.48
N LEU A 64 -13.28 13.64 22.40
CA LEU A 64 -13.24 13.03 21.05
C LEU A 64 -12.20 11.91 20.99
N SER A 65 -11.02 12.11 21.56
CA SER A 65 -9.97 11.09 21.61
C SER A 65 -10.39 9.87 22.45
N LEU A 66 -11.03 10.08 23.59
CA LEU A 66 -11.59 9.02 24.42
C LEU A 66 -12.72 8.27 23.70
N GLN A 67 -13.58 9.01 23.01
CA GLN A 67 -14.64 8.40 22.20
C GLN A 67 -14.07 7.56 21.04
N ASP A 68 -13.02 8.04 20.40
CA ASP A 68 -12.35 7.32 19.31
C ASP A 68 -11.63 6.05 19.85
N ILE A 69 -10.91 6.17 20.97
CA ILE A 69 -10.30 5.03 21.65
C ILE A 69 -11.38 4.03 22.10
N SER A 70 -12.48 4.51 22.67
CA SER A 70 -13.61 3.67 23.08
C SER A 70 -14.21 2.93 21.86
N LYS A 71 -14.44 3.64 20.77
CA LYS A 71 -14.95 3.04 19.51
C LYS A 71 -13.98 2.03 18.92
N ARG A 72 -12.68 2.33 18.93
CA ARG A 72 -11.64 1.40 18.42
C ARG A 72 -11.47 0.19 19.32
N SER A 73 -11.46 0.38 20.64
CA SER A 73 -11.24 -0.69 21.60
C SER A 73 -12.48 -1.50 21.94
N HIS A 74 -13.68 -0.95 21.72
CA HIS A 74 -14.95 -1.60 22.08
C HIS A 74 -15.04 -3.02 21.52
N LYS A 75 -14.76 -3.19 20.22
CA LYS A 75 -14.80 -4.50 19.57
C LYS A 75 -13.76 -5.45 20.15
N THR A 76 -12.53 -4.97 20.36
CA THR A 76 -11.44 -5.78 20.94
C THR A 76 -11.71 -6.17 22.38
N VAL A 77 -12.33 -5.29 23.18
CA VAL A 77 -12.74 -5.58 24.55
C VAL A 77 -13.86 -6.61 24.57
N VAL A 78 -14.88 -6.44 23.73
CA VAL A 78 -16.00 -7.41 23.62
C VAL A 78 -15.48 -8.75 23.10
N ASP A 79 -14.63 -8.76 22.10
CA ASP A 79 -14.02 -9.99 21.58
C ASP A 79 -13.11 -10.65 22.64
N SER A 80 -12.36 -9.87 23.41
CA SER A 80 -11.55 -10.35 24.53
C SER A 80 -12.43 -10.96 25.63
N ALA A 81 -13.49 -10.26 26.02
CA ALA A 81 -14.44 -10.76 27.01
C ALA A 81 -15.13 -12.05 26.54
N SER A 82 -15.52 -12.12 25.27
CA SER A 82 -16.13 -13.33 24.68
C SER A 82 -15.14 -14.50 24.63
N ARG A 83 -13.87 -14.22 24.28
CA ARG A 83 -12.79 -15.22 24.32
C ARG A 83 -12.53 -15.68 25.76
N HIS A 84 -12.49 -14.79 26.73
CA HIS A 84 -12.39 -15.14 28.16
C HIS A 84 -13.56 -16.00 28.61
N ALA A 85 -14.78 -15.65 28.23
CA ALA A 85 -15.95 -16.46 28.54
C ALA A 85 -15.94 -17.83 27.86
N THR A 86 -15.40 -17.91 26.63
CA THR A 86 -15.23 -19.21 25.94
C THR A 86 -14.12 -20.03 26.56
N LEU A 87 -13.00 -19.42 26.94
CA LEU A 87 -11.90 -20.07 27.65
C LEU A 87 -12.37 -20.57 29.05
N GLY A 88 -13.11 -19.73 29.78
CA GLY A 88 -13.68 -20.12 31.09
C GLY A 88 -14.60 -21.35 31.01
N ARG A 89 -15.26 -21.53 29.84
CA ARG A 89 -16.08 -22.76 29.61
C ARG A 89 -15.27 -23.93 29.06
N ALA A 90 -14.26 -23.63 28.23
CA ALA A 90 -13.44 -24.67 27.59
C ALA A 90 -12.41 -25.28 28.55
N LEU A 91 -11.79 -24.48 29.42
CA LEU A 91 -10.79 -24.95 30.38
C LEU A 91 -11.32 -26.02 31.33
N PRO A 92 -12.52 -25.86 31.98
CA PRO A 92 -13.07 -26.93 32.82
C PRO A 92 -13.42 -28.20 32.04
N ARG A 93 -13.87 -28.03 30.77
CA ARG A 93 -14.14 -29.18 29.87
C ARG A 93 -12.85 -29.92 29.50
N LEU A 94 -11.80 -29.20 29.16
CA LEU A 94 -10.48 -29.76 28.89
C LEU A 94 -9.92 -30.42 30.14
N MET A 95 -10.00 -29.76 31.29
CA MET A 95 -9.57 -30.34 32.58
C MET A 95 -10.33 -31.67 32.91
N LYS A 96 -11.65 -31.65 32.68
CA LYS A 96 -12.45 -32.85 32.84
C LYS A 96 -12.07 -33.91 31.83
N GLY A 97 -11.83 -33.55 30.58
CA GLY A 97 -11.38 -34.47 29.53
C GLY A 97 -9.99 -35.01 29.80
N THR A 98 -9.06 -34.20 30.27
CA THR A 98 -7.70 -34.66 30.65
C THR A 98 -7.72 -35.56 31.86
N THR A 99 -8.53 -35.27 32.90
CA THR A 99 -8.68 -36.15 34.06
C THR A 99 -9.37 -37.47 33.69
N GLN A 100 -10.36 -37.43 32.77
CA GLN A 100 -10.98 -38.65 32.26
C GLN A 100 -9.97 -39.47 31.47
N LEU A 101 -9.16 -38.83 30.59
CA LEU A 101 -8.09 -39.51 29.86
C LEU A 101 -7.03 -40.08 30.82
N GLN A 102 -6.59 -39.25 31.79
CA GLN A 102 -5.61 -39.70 32.81
C GLN A 102 -6.09 -40.92 33.60
N ASN A 103 -7.41 -41.00 33.89
CA ASN A 103 -8.00 -42.13 34.55
C ASN A 103 -8.28 -43.31 33.61
N ALA A 104 -8.48 -43.05 32.31
CA ALA A 104 -8.74 -44.10 31.32
C ALA A 104 -7.44 -44.78 30.84
N ILE A 105 -6.33 -44.02 30.71
CA ILE A 105 -5.03 -44.55 30.26
C ILE A 105 -4.57 -45.76 31.09
N PRO A 106 -4.52 -45.68 32.45
CA PRO A 106 -4.08 -46.84 33.23
C PRO A 106 -5.02 -48.06 33.12
N LYS A 107 -6.34 -47.80 32.87
CA LYS A 107 -7.27 -48.90 32.60
C LYS A 107 -6.96 -49.60 31.28
N VAL A 108 -6.78 -48.81 30.23
CA VAL A 108 -6.40 -49.34 28.91
C VAL A 108 -5.03 -50.03 28.98
N ASP A 109 -4.08 -49.46 29.73
CA ASP A 109 -2.76 -50.05 29.91
C ASP A 109 -2.84 -51.39 30.68
N SER A 110 -3.64 -51.44 31.76
CA SER A 110 -3.88 -52.68 32.49
C SER A 110 -4.60 -53.73 31.64
N GLU A 111 -5.59 -53.32 30.85
CA GLU A 111 -6.30 -54.24 29.92
C GLU A 111 -5.36 -54.70 28.79
N ALA A 112 -4.51 -53.81 28.28
CA ALA A 112 -3.49 -54.13 27.29
C ALA A 112 -2.44 -55.10 27.84
N LEU A 113 -1.98 -54.90 29.08
CA LEU A 113 -1.07 -55.80 29.77
C LEU A 113 -1.71 -57.15 30.04
N HIS A 114 -2.97 -57.15 30.51
CA HIS A 114 -3.74 -58.36 30.68
C HIS A 114 -3.95 -59.11 29.37
N PHE A 115 -4.33 -58.39 28.31
CA PHE A 115 -4.43 -58.94 26.96
C PHE A 115 -3.08 -59.50 26.48
N SER A 116 -2.02 -58.72 26.62
CA SER A 116 -0.66 -59.12 26.27
C SER A 116 -0.23 -60.38 27.04
N SER A 117 -0.50 -60.44 28.36
CA SER A 117 -0.16 -61.58 29.19
C SER A 117 -1.00 -62.82 28.84
N THR A 118 -2.29 -62.64 28.59
CA THR A 118 -3.21 -63.71 28.23
C THR A 118 -2.95 -64.27 26.84
N TYR A 119 -2.59 -63.42 25.93
CA TYR A 119 -2.36 -63.76 24.51
C TYR A 119 -0.89 -63.76 24.12
N SER A 120 0.07 -63.65 25.04
CA SER A 120 1.51 -63.60 24.74
C SER A 120 2.00 -64.81 23.95
N LYS A 121 1.38 -65.95 24.16
CA LYS A 121 1.64 -67.13 23.31
C LYS A 121 1.12 -67.01 21.87
N ALA A 122 0.31 -65.95 21.56
CA ALA A 122 -0.12 -65.61 20.21
C ALA A 122 0.81 -64.67 19.54
N SER A 123 1.88 -64.14 20.20
CA SER A 123 2.88 -63.26 19.59
C SER A 123 3.70 -63.92 18.48
N ASP A 124 3.77 -65.25 18.50
CA ASP A 124 4.33 -66.05 17.40
C ASP A 124 3.39 -66.21 16.20
N ASN A 125 2.20 -65.65 16.29
CA ASN A 125 1.21 -65.80 15.23
C ASN A 125 1.58 -64.85 14.06
N ASN A 126 2.21 -65.43 13.03
CA ASN A 126 2.60 -64.74 11.81
C ASN A 126 1.46 -63.88 11.19
N ASN A 127 0.20 -64.27 11.47
CA ASN A 127 -0.97 -63.55 10.99
C ASN A 127 -1.18 -62.18 11.68
N LEU A 128 -0.90 -62.10 13.00
CA LEU A 128 -0.97 -60.84 13.76
C LEU A 128 0.14 -59.86 13.33
N LEU A 129 1.36 -60.40 13.13
CA LEU A 129 2.48 -59.63 12.63
C LEU A 129 2.22 -59.09 11.19
N ARG A 130 1.66 -59.94 10.32
CA ARG A 130 1.25 -59.54 8.96
C ARG A 130 0.16 -58.48 9.00
N ARG A 131 -0.86 -58.63 9.84
CA ARG A 131 -1.94 -57.65 10.00
C ARG A 131 -1.41 -56.29 10.52
N ARG A 132 -0.53 -56.34 11.54
CA ARG A 132 0.11 -55.12 12.07
C ARG A 132 0.94 -54.42 11.00
N ARG A 133 1.72 -55.15 10.21
CA ARG A 133 2.46 -54.63 9.07
C ARG A 133 1.55 -54.05 7.99
N ALA A 134 0.44 -54.78 7.68
CA ALA A 134 -0.53 -54.32 6.70
C ALA A 134 -1.23 -53.03 7.14
N LEU A 135 -1.58 -52.87 8.41
CA LEU A 135 -2.16 -51.62 8.96
C LEU A 135 -1.17 -50.45 8.92
N LEU A 136 0.10 -50.71 9.29
CA LEU A 136 1.14 -49.68 9.18
C LEU A 136 1.40 -49.29 7.72
N LEU A 137 1.36 -50.25 6.80
CA LEU A 137 1.47 -49.98 5.38
C LEU A 137 0.28 -49.16 4.88
N LEU A 138 -0.95 -49.49 5.33
CA LEU A 138 -2.15 -48.73 4.95
C LEU A 138 -2.06 -47.27 5.42
N ASP A 139 -1.73 -47.03 6.69
CA ASP A 139 -1.54 -45.71 7.25
C ASP A 139 -0.47 -44.89 6.49
N ASN A 140 0.64 -45.56 6.16
CA ASN A 140 1.67 -44.91 5.35
C ASN A 140 1.22 -44.63 3.90
N VAL A 141 0.41 -45.53 3.31
CA VAL A 141 -0.13 -45.33 1.96
C VAL A 141 -1.11 -44.14 1.94
N GLU A 142 -2.00 -44.05 2.96
CA GLU A 142 -2.91 -42.89 3.08
C GLU A 142 -2.13 -41.58 3.16
N ARG A 143 -1.10 -41.47 4.00
CA ARG A 143 -0.22 -40.29 4.07
C ARG A 143 0.50 -40.01 2.76
N LEU A 144 0.92 -41.04 2.03
CA LEU A 144 1.54 -40.84 0.71
C LEU A 144 0.53 -40.35 -0.31
N VAL A 145 -0.72 -40.82 -0.26
CA VAL A 145 -1.80 -40.32 -1.13
C VAL A 145 -2.06 -38.86 -0.84
N ASP A 146 -2.17 -38.45 0.44
CA ASP A 146 -2.34 -37.06 0.85
C ASP A 146 -1.23 -36.17 0.27
N VAL A 147 0.03 -36.63 0.33
CA VAL A 147 1.18 -35.89 -0.24
C VAL A 147 1.08 -35.80 -1.76
N LEU A 148 0.64 -36.87 -2.44
CA LEU A 148 0.49 -36.90 -3.91
C LEU A 148 -0.66 -36.00 -4.39
N GLU A 149 -1.69 -35.77 -3.56
CA GLU A 149 -2.81 -34.89 -3.88
C GLU A 149 -2.47 -33.41 -3.75
N LEU A 150 -1.42 -33.05 -2.99
CA LEU A 150 -1.05 -31.66 -2.75
C LEU A 150 -0.90 -30.80 -4.04
N PRO A 151 -0.25 -31.26 -5.12
CA PRO A 151 -0.16 -30.47 -6.36
C PRO A 151 -1.50 -30.27 -7.05
N ALA A 152 -2.39 -31.26 -7.00
CA ALA A 152 -3.74 -31.16 -7.55
C ALA A 152 -4.59 -30.16 -6.77
N LEU A 153 -4.53 -30.19 -5.43
CA LEU A 153 -5.19 -29.23 -4.55
C LEU A 153 -4.64 -27.81 -4.77
N LEU A 154 -3.33 -27.68 -4.93
CA LEU A 154 -2.69 -26.40 -5.25
C LEU A 154 -3.21 -25.84 -6.59
N SER A 155 -3.23 -26.67 -7.64
CA SER A 155 -3.73 -26.27 -8.94
C SER A 155 -5.22 -25.91 -8.91
N SER A 156 -6.01 -26.66 -8.17
CA SER A 156 -7.44 -26.39 -7.94
C SER A 156 -7.66 -25.06 -7.23
N ALA A 157 -6.86 -24.74 -6.21
CA ALA A 157 -6.95 -23.47 -5.48
C ALA A 157 -6.60 -22.27 -6.36
N ILE A 158 -5.67 -22.44 -7.31
CA ILE A 158 -5.28 -21.40 -8.27
C ILE A 158 -6.38 -21.17 -9.32
N THR A 159 -6.98 -22.27 -9.84
CA THR A 159 -7.98 -22.19 -10.93
C THR A 159 -9.41 -21.94 -10.44
N ALA A 160 -9.65 -21.98 -9.14
CA ALA A 160 -10.96 -21.69 -8.54
C ALA A 160 -11.46 -20.28 -8.89
N VAL A 161 -12.77 -20.12 -8.97
CA VAL A 161 -13.42 -18.82 -9.19
C VAL A 161 -14.30 -18.48 -7.98
N PRO A 162 -13.92 -17.50 -7.15
CA PRO A 162 -12.70 -16.68 -7.18
C PRO A 162 -11.43 -17.46 -6.76
N PRO A 163 -10.24 -17.09 -7.29
CA PRO A 163 -9.00 -17.78 -6.97
C PRO A 163 -8.62 -17.60 -5.49
N ASN A 164 -8.24 -18.68 -4.82
CA ASN A 164 -7.83 -18.67 -3.42
C ASN A 164 -6.30 -18.73 -3.30
N TYR A 165 -5.64 -17.59 -3.55
CA TYR A 165 -4.19 -17.50 -3.50
C TYR A 165 -3.61 -17.71 -2.11
N ALA A 166 -4.37 -17.43 -1.03
CA ALA A 166 -3.88 -17.62 0.34
C ALA A 166 -3.65 -19.10 0.63
N THR A 167 -4.66 -19.95 0.37
CA THR A 167 -4.54 -21.41 0.55
C THR A 167 -3.50 -22.03 -0.37
N ALA A 168 -3.41 -21.54 -1.62
CA ALA A 168 -2.38 -22.01 -2.56
C ALA A 168 -0.95 -21.72 -2.03
N LEU A 169 -0.72 -20.56 -1.46
CA LEU A 169 0.57 -20.20 -0.87
C LEU A 169 0.88 -20.99 0.41
N ASP A 170 -0.13 -21.27 1.23
CA ASP A 170 0.04 -22.10 2.43
C ASP A 170 0.39 -23.55 2.07
N LEU A 171 -0.29 -24.12 1.05
CA LEU A 171 0.03 -25.46 0.51
C LEU A 171 1.45 -25.49 -0.07
N ASN A 172 1.85 -24.46 -0.83
CA ASN A 172 3.21 -24.37 -1.34
C ASN A 172 4.25 -24.32 -0.20
N GLY A 173 3.96 -23.54 0.86
CA GLY A 173 4.81 -23.52 2.05
C GLY A 173 4.95 -24.89 2.70
N HIS A 174 3.87 -25.68 2.73
CA HIS A 174 3.89 -27.05 3.22
C HIS A 174 4.75 -27.97 2.34
N ILE A 175 4.58 -27.90 1.02
CA ILE A 175 5.38 -28.69 0.06
C ILE A 175 6.87 -28.34 0.15
N ARG A 176 7.22 -27.06 0.28
CA ARG A 176 8.61 -26.62 0.48
C ARG A 176 9.21 -27.21 1.76
N ARG A 177 8.46 -27.22 2.87
CA ARG A 177 8.91 -27.84 4.14
C ARG A 177 9.11 -29.35 3.98
N LEU A 178 8.20 -30.06 3.29
CA LEU A 178 8.35 -31.48 3.00
C LEU A 178 9.61 -31.76 2.17
N ASN A 179 9.90 -30.93 1.17
CA ASN A 179 11.11 -31.06 0.35
C ASN A 179 12.40 -30.82 1.16
N LEU A 180 12.38 -29.88 2.11
CA LEU A 180 13.50 -29.63 3.01
C LEU A 180 13.73 -30.77 4.00
N LEU A 181 12.64 -31.40 4.47
CA LEU A 181 12.73 -32.53 5.41
C LEU A 181 13.18 -33.83 4.75
N HIS A 182 12.86 -34.01 3.46
CA HIS A 182 13.12 -35.24 2.73
C HIS A 182 13.74 -34.98 1.34
N PRO A 183 14.95 -34.38 1.28
CA PRO A 183 15.56 -33.98 0.02
C PRO A 183 15.88 -35.16 -0.91
N ASP A 184 16.15 -36.36 -0.33
CA ASP A 184 16.58 -37.55 -1.07
C ASP A 184 15.39 -38.34 -1.67
N SER A 185 14.13 -37.94 -1.39
CA SER A 185 12.95 -38.67 -1.87
C SER A 185 12.59 -38.25 -3.29
N PRO A 186 12.66 -39.16 -4.30
CA PRO A 186 12.29 -38.83 -5.67
C PRO A 186 10.79 -38.51 -5.83
N LEU A 187 9.95 -39.06 -4.93
CA LEU A 187 8.53 -38.77 -4.92
C LEU A 187 8.27 -37.33 -4.51
N ILE A 188 8.87 -36.87 -3.41
CA ILE A 188 8.72 -35.49 -2.92
C ILE A 188 9.34 -34.49 -3.92
N ALA A 189 10.46 -34.83 -4.54
CA ALA A 189 11.04 -34.03 -5.62
C ALA A 189 10.09 -33.86 -6.81
N SER A 190 9.34 -34.93 -7.19
CA SER A 190 8.35 -34.85 -8.26
C SER A 190 7.14 -33.98 -7.89
N VAL A 191 6.65 -34.10 -6.65
CA VAL A 191 5.57 -33.27 -6.09
C VAL A 191 6.02 -31.80 -6.04
N TYR A 192 7.23 -31.53 -5.58
CA TYR A 192 7.80 -30.18 -5.54
C TYR A 192 7.91 -29.55 -6.93
N ARG A 193 8.34 -30.31 -7.95
CA ARG A 193 8.42 -29.84 -9.33
C ARG A 193 7.02 -29.46 -9.86
N GLN A 194 6.02 -30.32 -9.67
CA GLN A 194 4.65 -30.03 -10.09
C GLN A 194 4.08 -28.81 -9.37
N ALA A 195 4.36 -28.68 -8.07
CA ALA A 195 3.97 -27.52 -7.29
C ALA A 195 4.68 -26.24 -7.80
N SER A 196 5.97 -26.31 -8.14
CA SER A 196 6.68 -25.16 -8.67
C SER A 196 6.09 -24.70 -10.00
N GLU A 197 5.72 -25.62 -10.91
CA GLU A 197 5.05 -25.28 -12.15
C GLU A 197 3.69 -24.58 -11.93
N ALA A 198 2.94 -25.01 -10.90
CA ALA A 198 1.68 -24.37 -10.54
C ALA A 198 1.91 -22.97 -9.95
N ILE A 199 2.94 -22.80 -9.14
CA ILE A 199 3.34 -21.49 -8.59
C ILE A 199 3.85 -20.55 -9.65
N ASP A 200 4.54 -21.04 -10.66
CA ASP A 200 4.98 -20.21 -11.81
C ASP A 200 3.77 -19.66 -12.58
N ARG A 201 2.72 -20.47 -12.77
CA ARG A 201 1.45 -20.00 -13.35
C ARG A 201 0.79 -18.95 -12.48
N LEU A 202 0.68 -19.20 -11.16
CA LEU A 202 0.15 -18.23 -10.20
C LEU A 202 0.94 -16.92 -10.25
N THR A 203 2.26 -16.99 -10.35
CA THR A 203 3.12 -15.81 -10.43
C THR A 203 2.86 -15.06 -11.74
N ALA A 204 2.71 -15.77 -12.84
CA ALA A 204 2.36 -15.15 -14.13
C ALA A 204 0.99 -14.44 -14.06
N ASP A 205 -0.02 -15.03 -13.42
CA ASP A 205 -1.34 -14.45 -13.22
C ASP A 205 -1.29 -13.19 -12.33
N LEU A 206 -0.51 -13.23 -11.25
CA LEU A 206 -0.29 -12.07 -10.38
C LEU A 206 0.42 -10.93 -11.15
N VAL A 207 1.43 -11.25 -11.95
CA VAL A 207 2.12 -10.28 -12.81
C VAL A 207 1.18 -9.73 -13.89
N ALA A 208 0.32 -10.57 -14.48
CA ALA A 208 -0.70 -10.15 -15.43
C ALA A 208 -1.71 -9.20 -14.75
N THR A 209 -2.09 -9.48 -13.52
CA THR A 209 -2.95 -8.58 -12.72
C THR A 209 -2.29 -7.22 -12.48
N LEU A 210 -0.97 -7.19 -12.20
CA LEU A 210 -0.23 -5.92 -12.06
C LEU A 210 -0.14 -5.13 -13.37
N LYS A 211 -0.20 -5.82 -14.53
CA LYS A 211 -0.23 -5.20 -15.88
C LYS A 211 -1.64 -4.80 -16.31
N ALA A 212 -2.69 -5.11 -15.54
CA ALA A 212 -4.05 -4.76 -15.92
C ALA A 212 -4.25 -3.24 -16.00
N PRO A 213 -4.92 -2.72 -17.05
CA PRO A 213 -5.32 -1.33 -17.11
C PRO A 213 -6.35 -1.05 -16.01
N GLY A 214 -6.27 0.11 -15.36
CA GLY A 214 -7.21 0.48 -14.29
C GLY A 214 -7.00 -0.25 -12.96
N LEU A 215 -5.79 -0.73 -12.68
CA LEU A 215 -5.43 -1.38 -11.41
C LEU A 215 -5.75 -0.48 -10.21
N LYS A 216 -6.54 -0.98 -9.27
CA LYS A 216 -6.86 -0.28 -8.01
C LYS A 216 -5.77 -0.51 -6.96
N LEU A 217 -5.52 0.48 -6.11
CA LEU A 217 -4.51 0.40 -5.05
C LEU A 217 -4.71 -0.82 -4.13
N ALA A 218 -5.94 -1.12 -3.73
CA ALA A 218 -6.23 -2.27 -2.88
C ALA A 218 -5.86 -3.60 -3.54
N THR A 219 -6.10 -3.74 -4.84
CA THR A 219 -5.69 -4.92 -5.63
C THR A 219 -4.17 -4.98 -5.74
N ALA A 220 -3.52 -3.84 -6.03
CA ALA A 220 -2.06 -3.77 -6.11
C ALA A 220 -1.39 -4.19 -4.80
N LEU A 221 -1.88 -3.70 -3.65
CA LEU A 221 -1.37 -4.08 -2.34
C LEU A 221 -1.49 -5.59 -2.08
N ARG A 222 -2.65 -6.18 -2.41
CA ARG A 222 -2.87 -7.63 -2.27
C ARG A 222 -1.93 -8.43 -3.16
N THR A 223 -1.83 -8.08 -4.44
CA THR A 223 -0.96 -8.80 -5.39
C THR A 223 0.51 -8.70 -5.01
N VAL A 224 0.97 -7.54 -4.56
CA VAL A 224 2.35 -7.37 -4.07
C VAL A 224 2.58 -8.18 -2.79
N SER A 225 1.60 -8.24 -1.87
CA SER A 225 1.72 -9.06 -0.66
C SER A 225 1.79 -10.55 -0.96
N TRP A 226 1.05 -11.05 -1.97
CA TRP A 226 1.13 -12.44 -2.42
C TRP A 226 2.47 -12.71 -3.12
N LEU A 227 2.92 -11.81 -3.99
CA LEU A 227 4.22 -11.94 -4.65
C LEU A 227 5.38 -11.97 -3.65
N ARG A 228 5.29 -11.19 -2.55
CA ARG A 228 6.27 -11.22 -1.45
C ARG A 228 6.35 -12.61 -0.81
N ARG A 229 5.24 -13.32 -0.67
CA ARG A 229 5.19 -14.69 -0.13
C ARG A 229 5.66 -15.75 -1.12
N VAL A 230 5.55 -15.50 -2.43
CA VAL A 230 6.02 -16.42 -3.49
C VAL A 230 7.54 -16.38 -3.61
N LEU A 231 8.11 -15.18 -3.55
CA LEU A 231 9.57 -15.01 -3.65
C LEU A 231 10.26 -15.73 -2.48
N PRO A 232 11.31 -16.52 -2.78
CA PRO A 232 12.07 -17.17 -1.72
C PRO A 232 12.70 -16.11 -0.82
N ASP A 233 12.69 -16.36 0.49
CA ASP A 233 13.50 -15.61 1.43
C ASP A 233 14.96 -15.86 1.05
N PHE A 234 15.62 -14.86 0.48
CA PHE A 234 17.06 -14.91 0.24
C PHE A 234 17.75 -14.89 1.60
N ASP A 235 18.33 -16.04 1.95
CA ASP A 235 19.13 -16.29 3.15
C ASP A 235 18.56 -15.74 4.46
N GLY A 236 18.15 -16.68 5.30
CA GLY A 236 17.51 -16.50 6.59
C GLY A 236 17.96 -15.29 7.38
N ASP A 237 16.98 -14.57 7.96
CA ASP A 237 17.07 -13.55 9.02
C ASP A 237 17.98 -12.34 8.80
N SER A 238 18.70 -12.21 7.70
CA SER A 238 19.48 -11.01 7.42
C SER A 238 18.59 -9.88 6.88
N SER A 239 18.69 -8.70 7.47
CA SER A 239 18.01 -7.47 7.00
C SER A 239 18.28 -7.20 5.51
N THR A 240 19.47 -7.53 5.03
CA THR A 240 19.89 -7.45 3.62
C THR A 240 19.04 -8.30 2.67
N GLY A 241 18.60 -9.49 3.06
CA GLY A 241 17.74 -10.34 2.22
C GLY A 241 16.37 -9.74 1.98
N ARG A 242 15.75 -9.16 3.02
CA ARG A 242 14.46 -8.46 2.91
C ARG A 242 14.55 -7.21 2.04
N ASP A 243 15.63 -6.44 2.17
CA ASP A 243 15.85 -5.23 1.37
C ASP A 243 16.02 -5.57 -0.12
N ILE A 244 16.71 -6.66 -0.45
CA ILE A 244 16.85 -7.15 -1.83
C ILE A 244 15.48 -7.60 -2.35
N GLN A 245 14.70 -8.34 -1.58
CA GLN A 245 13.37 -8.80 -1.94
C GLN A 245 12.41 -7.61 -2.18
N GLU A 246 12.39 -6.62 -1.28
CA GLU A 246 11.59 -5.40 -1.46
C GLU A 246 12.02 -4.61 -2.68
N ARG A 247 13.32 -4.51 -2.92
CA ARG A 247 13.85 -3.83 -4.11
C ARG A 247 13.47 -4.55 -5.40
N THR A 248 13.53 -5.87 -5.44
CA THR A 248 13.12 -6.66 -6.62
C THR A 248 11.63 -6.54 -6.88
N LEU A 249 10.79 -6.58 -5.84
CA LEU A 249 9.34 -6.37 -5.96
C LEU A 249 9.00 -4.96 -6.45
N SER A 250 9.69 -3.96 -5.93
CA SER A 250 9.48 -2.57 -6.33
C SER A 250 9.86 -2.34 -7.80
N LEU A 251 10.96 -2.93 -8.26
CA LEU A 251 11.37 -2.91 -9.68
C LEU A 251 10.37 -3.65 -10.56
N LEU A 252 9.92 -4.83 -10.14
CA LEU A 252 8.90 -5.60 -10.86
C LEU A 252 7.61 -4.80 -11.02
N PHE A 253 7.14 -4.17 -9.95
CA PHE A 253 5.94 -3.32 -9.97
C PHE A 253 6.11 -2.17 -10.99
N LEU A 254 7.19 -1.41 -10.91
CA LEU A 254 7.45 -0.31 -11.85
C LEU A 254 7.54 -0.80 -13.28
N ARG A 255 8.21 -1.94 -13.54
CA ARG A 255 8.32 -2.54 -14.88
C ARG A 255 6.95 -2.95 -15.42
N CYS A 256 6.10 -3.56 -14.60
CA CYS A 256 4.74 -3.94 -14.98
C CYS A 256 3.90 -2.70 -15.34
N ARG A 257 3.96 -1.66 -14.52
CA ARG A 257 3.20 -0.44 -14.76
C ARG A 257 3.72 0.37 -15.95
N LEU A 258 5.04 0.37 -16.17
CA LEU A 258 5.64 0.97 -17.36
C LEU A 258 5.18 0.24 -18.65
N ALA A 259 5.13 -1.09 -18.62
CA ALA A 259 4.60 -1.87 -19.73
C ALA A 259 3.12 -1.54 -20.00
N THR A 260 2.31 -1.38 -18.95
CA THR A 260 0.91 -0.95 -19.10
C THR A 260 0.80 0.46 -19.71
N LEU A 261 1.62 1.40 -19.25
CA LEU A 261 1.68 2.73 -19.83
C LEU A 261 2.07 2.66 -21.31
N ALA A 262 3.09 1.88 -21.65
CA ALA A 262 3.50 1.70 -23.04
C ALA A 262 2.36 1.15 -23.91
N THR A 263 1.68 0.08 -23.47
CA THR A 263 0.54 -0.49 -24.22
C THR A 263 -0.63 0.46 -24.34
N THR A 264 -0.89 1.31 -23.34
CA THR A 264 -1.97 2.33 -23.43
C THR A 264 -1.60 3.49 -24.34
N LEU A 265 -0.32 3.83 -24.43
CA LEU A 265 0.18 4.82 -25.40
C LEU A 265 0.25 4.22 -26.81
N ASP A 266 0.64 2.96 -26.97
CA ASP A 266 0.64 2.25 -28.25
C ASP A 266 -0.79 2.12 -28.83
N ALA A 267 -1.83 2.10 -27.99
CA ALA A 267 -3.21 2.16 -28.46
C ALA A 267 -3.55 3.49 -29.18
N LEU A 268 -2.71 4.52 -29.06
CA LEU A 268 -2.83 5.77 -29.82
C LEU A 268 -2.16 5.70 -31.20
N LEU A 269 -1.55 4.58 -31.61
CA LEU A 269 -0.91 4.42 -32.93
C LEU A 269 -1.77 4.91 -34.10
N PRO A 270 -3.09 4.64 -34.18
CA PRO A 270 -3.90 5.15 -35.28
C PRO A 270 -3.96 6.69 -35.32
N LEU A 271 -4.00 7.34 -34.15
CA LEU A 271 -3.97 8.80 -34.07
C LEU A 271 -2.57 9.34 -34.39
N GLN A 272 -1.53 8.62 -34.02
CA GLN A 272 -0.15 8.94 -34.32
C GLN A 272 0.12 8.84 -35.84
N GLU A 273 -0.40 7.82 -36.50
CA GLU A 273 -0.30 7.66 -37.97
C GLU A 273 -0.96 8.84 -38.68
N LEU A 274 -2.16 9.24 -38.27
CA LEU A 274 -2.84 10.42 -38.79
C LEU A 274 -2.02 11.71 -38.57
N ALA A 275 -1.39 11.85 -37.41
CA ALA A 275 -0.52 12.98 -37.09
C ALA A 275 0.75 12.96 -37.98
N ASN A 276 1.32 11.78 -38.24
CA ASN A 276 2.46 11.61 -39.13
C ASN A 276 2.12 11.95 -40.58
N GLU A 277 0.95 11.49 -41.07
CA GLU A 277 0.47 11.89 -42.38
C GLU A 277 0.25 13.41 -42.49
N GLU A 278 -0.33 14.02 -41.48
CA GLU A 278 -0.52 15.46 -41.43
C GLU A 278 0.83 16.20 -41.48
N LYS A 279 1.83 15.76 -40.71
CA LYS A 279 3.19 16.28 -40.70
C LYS A 279 3.87 16.10 -42.07
N ALA A 280 3.71 14.94 -42.70
CA ALA A 280 4.24 14.68 -44.05
C ALA A 280 3.59 15.57 -45.12
N ARG A 281 2.27 15.80 -45.04
CA ARG A 281 1.56 16.75 -45.93
C ARG A 281 2.03 18.18 -45.74
N GLN A 282 2.24 18.59 -44.48
CA GLN A 282 2.78 19.93 -44.17
C GLN A 282 4.20 20.16 -44.71
N SER A 283 5.05 19.14 -44.70
CA SER A 283 6.42 19.20 -45.21
C SER A 283 6.50 19.20 -46.72
N SER A 284 5.56 18.51 -47.41
CA SER A 284 5.54 18.38 -48.87
C SER A 284 4.84 19.54 -49.58
N SER A 285 3.99 20.28 -48.89
CA SER A 285 3.17 21.34 -49.48
C SER A 285 3.76 22.70 -49.23
N ARG A 286 4.60 23.21 -50.19
CA ARG A 286 5.11 24.59 -50.21
C ARG A 286 4.03 25.66 -50.52
N ASN A 287 2.82 25.26 -50.93
CA ASN A 287 1.75 26.18 -51.35
C ASN A 287 0.39 25.69 -50.81
N ALA A 288 0.16 25.67 -49.53
CA ALA A 288 -1.16 25.29 -49.04
C ALA A 288 -1.75 26.34 -48.10
N GLN A 289 -2.55 27.22 -48.70
CA GLN A 289 -3.74 27.80 -48.12
C GLN A 289 -4.82 26.74 -47.87
N SER A 290 -4.52 25.60 -47.30
CA SER A 290 -5.49 24.50 -47.15
C SER A 290 -5.45 23.86 -45.79
N TRP A 291 -6.39 24.24 -45.01
CA TRP A 291 -7.32 23.44 -44.18
C TRP A 291 -6.85 22.61 -42.98
N SER A 292 -5.66 22.24 -42.75
CA SER A 292 -5.32 21.50 -41.53
C SER A 292 -4.19 22.18 -40.74
N GLY A 293 -4.56 23.02 -39.82
CA GLY A 293 -3.65 23.70 -38.90
C GLY A 293 -3.02 22.81 -37.84
N GLY A 294 -2.90 21.49 -38.10
CA GLY A 294 -2.35 20.54 -37.13
C GLY A 294 -3.41 19.91 -36.21
N GLN A 295 -4.67 19.80 -36.67
CA GLN A 295 -5.78 19.31 -35.83
C GLN A 295 -5.62 17.84 -35.40
N GLN A 296 -5.11 16.97 -36.28
CA GLN A 296 -4.90 15.56 -35.94
C GLN A 296 -3.75 15.40 -34.95
N THR A 297 -2.68 16.17 -35.19
CA THR A 297 -1.54 16.24 -34.27
C THR A 297 -1.95 16.82 -32.90
N GLU A 298 -2.80 17.83 -32.88
CA GLU A 298 -3.39 18.38 -31.65
C GLU A 298 -4.19 17.32 -30.87
N ARG A 299 -5.07 16.59 -31.57
CA ARG A 299 -5.88 15.52 -30.94
C ARG A 299 -5.01 14.42 -30.36
N PHE A 300 -4.00 14.00 -31.12
CA PHE A 300 -3.01 13.01 -30.67
C PHE A 300 -2.29 13.50 -29.41
N LEU A 301 -1.70 14.72 -29.44
CA LEU A 301 -0.95 15.25 -28.31
C LEU A 301 -1.83 15.46 -27.06
N LYS A 302 -3.04 16.00 -27.22
CA LYS A 302 -3.96 16.18 -26.08
C LYS A 302 -4.28 14.83 -25.44
N ARG A 303 -4.59 13.82 -26.22
CA ARG A 303 -4.90 12.49 -25.70
C ARG A 303 -3.68 11.81 -25.08
N TYR A 304 -2.51 11.99 -25.70
CA TYR A 304 -1.25 11.47 -25.19
C TYR A 304 -0.92 12.07 -23.81
N VAL A 305 -0.96 13.40 -23.69
CA VAL A 305 -0.67 14.09 -22.42
C VAL A 305 -1.68 13.74 -21.34
N GLU A 306 -2.96 13.58 -21.68
CA GLU A 306 -4.01 13.17 -20.76
C GLU A 306 -3.73 11.79 -20.17
N ILE A 307 -3.53 10.77 -21.03
CA ILE A 307 -3.22 9.40 -20.61
C ILE A 307 -1.90 9.36 -19.83
N PHE A 308 -0.89 10.07 -20.32
CA PHE A 308 0.41 10.14 -19.65
C PHE A 308 0.27 10.69 -18.23
N ARG A 309 -0.45 11.81 -18.06
CA ARG A 309 -0.68 12.44 -16.75
C ARG A 309 -1.38 11.50 -15.79
N GLU A 310 -2.47 10.87 -16.22
CA GLU A 310 -3.25 9.95 -15.37
C GLU A 310 -2.43 8.74 -14.95
N GLN A 311 -1.77 8.10 -15.90
CA GLN A 311 -1.02 6.88 -15.64
C GLN A 311 0.25 7.16 -14.83
N SER A 312 1.03 8.20 -15.19
CA SER A 312 2.26 8.52 -14.46
C SER A 312 1.98 8.89 -13.00
N PHE A 313 0.96 9.73 -12.75
CA PHE A 313 0.52 10.06 -11.40
C PHE A 313 0.06 8.82 -10.63
N SER A 314 -0.76 7.99 -11.25
CA SER A 314 -1.26 6.75 -10.65
C SER A 314 -0.11 5.79 -10.27
N ILE A 315 0.87 5.61 -11.18
CA ILE A 315 2.03 4.72 -10.93
C ILE A 315 2.85 5.19 -9.73
N VAL A 316 3.24 6.47 -9.72
CA VAL A 316 4.10 7.01 -8.66
C VAL A 316 3.35 7.08 -7.32
N SER A 317 2.08 7.45 -7.34
CA SER A 317 1.23 7.48 -6.14
C SER A 317 1.03 6.09 -5.55
N MET A 318 0.70 5.08 -6.39
CA MET A 318 0.59 3.69 -5.94
C MET A 318 1.93 3.15 -5.40
N PHE A 319 3.03 3.46 -6.08
CA PHE A 319 4.36 3.03 -5.62
C PHE A 319 4.67 3.59 -4.22
N LYS A 320 4.45 4.89 -4.01
CA LYS A 320 4.64 5.51 -2.69
C LYS A 320 3.73 4.92 -1.61
N SER A 321 2.51 4.55 -1.97
CA SER A 321 1.57 3.93 -1.04
C SER A 321 1.91 2.48 -0.68
N ILE A 322 2.56 1.74 -1.60
CA ILE A 322 2.88 0.31 -1.42
C ILE A 322 4.27 0.14 -0.78
N PHE A 323 5.27 0.89 -1.27
CA PHE A 323 6.68 0.76 -0.90
C PHE A 323 7.21 1.95 -0.08
N GLY A 324 6.38 2.98 0.15
CA GLY A 324 6.72 4.08 1.04
C GLY A 324 6.92 3.53 2.46
N SER A 325 8.09 3.76 3.02
CA SER A 325 8.43 3.25 4.35
C SER A 325 7.47 3.78 5.40
N PRO A 326 6.79 2.93 6.19
CA PRO A 326 5.99 3.38 7.33
C PRO A 326 6.83 4.02 8.46
N ALA A 327 8.16 4.01 8.33
CA ALA A 327 9.09 4.59 9.30
C ALA A 327 9.05 6.14 9.37
N ALA A 328 8.34 6.82 8.45
CA ALA A 328 8.25 8.28 8.43
C ALA A 328 7.00 8.85 9.11
N THR A 329 6.12 8.02 9.66
CA THR A 329 4.93 8.49 10.38
C THR A 329 5.00 8.17 11.87
N LEU A 330 6.03 8.70 12.55
CA LEU A 330 5.89 8.98 13.97
C LEU A 330 4.83 10.08 14.12
N PRO A 331 3.80 9.91 14.97
CA PRO A 331 2.80 10.94 15.17
C PRO A 331 3.49 12.20 15.73
N GLY A 332 3.61 13.22 14.90
CA GLY A 332 4.27 14.50 15.26
C GLY A 332 5.32 15.00 14.29
N GLN A 333 5.73 14.20 13.28
CA GLN A 333 6.54 14.73 12.18
C GLN A 333 5.64 15.30 11.09
N PRO A 334 5.94 16.52 10.59
CA PRO A 334 5.21 17.10 9.46
C PRO A 334 5.31 16.16 8.26
N ALA A 335 4.23 16.09 7.48
CA ALA A 335 4.17 15.36 6.23
C ALA A 335 5.46 15.53 5.44
N SER A 336 6.04 14.40 5.01
CA SER A 336 7.32 14.24 4.31
C SER A 336 7.89 15.53 3.74
N ASP A 337 9.04 15.93 4.27
CA ASP A 337 9.82 17.05 3.73
C ASP A 337 9.90 16.89 2.19
N PRO A 338 9.42 17.86 1.40
CA PRO A 338 9.50 17.77 -0.06
C PRO A 338 10.94 17.69 -0.58
N LEU A 339 11.93 17.98 0.26
CA LEU A 339 13.35 17.85 -0.03
C LEU A 339 13.92 16.45 0.30
N GLN A 340 13.14 15.54 0.88
CA GLN A 340 13.63 14.17 1.09
C GLN A 340 13.95 13.49 -0.24
N PRO A 341 15.14 12.89 -0.38
CA PRO A 341 15.50 12.18 -1.60
C PRO A 341 14.52 11.00 -1.82
N LEU A 342 14.04 10.86 -3.05
CA LEU A 342 13.21 9.73 -3.45
C LEU A 342 13.96 8.41 -3.18
N PRO A 343 13.26 7.32 -2.82
CA PRO A 343 13.87 6.00 -2.72
C PRO A 343 14.65 5.67 -4.00
N SER A 344 15.82 5.03 -3.86
CA SER A 344 16.75 4.81 -4.97
C SER A 344 16.13 4.13 -6.20
N VAL A 345 15.09 3.32 -6.02
CA VAL A 345 14.35 2.65 -7.11
C VAL A 345 13.42 3.61 -7.85
N LEU A 346 12.86 4.59 -7.15
CA LEU A 346 11.92 5.55 -7.73
C LEU A 346 12.65 6.77 -8.32
N SER A 347 13.90 7.04 -7.95
CA SER A 347 14.61 8.28 -8.35
C SER A 347 14.78 8.45 -9.87
N ALA A 348 15.11 7.37 -10.58
CA ALA A 348 15.31 7.41 -12.03
C ALA A 348 14.01 7.25 -12.83
N PHE A 349 12.97 6.67 -12.26
CA PHE A 349 11.74 6.32 -12.98
C PHE A 349 10.96 7.54 -13.49
N PRO A 350 10.72 8.61 -12.71
CA PRO A 350 10.09 9.81 -13.21
C PRO A 350 10.86 10.45 -14.36
N LEU A 351 12.20 10.43 -14.31
CA LEU A 351 13.05 10.99 -15.39
C LEU A 351 12.82 10.25 -16.72
N GLN A 352 12.79 8.92 -16.70
CA GLN A 352 12.50 8.12 -17.90
C GLN A 352 11.10 8.42 -18.47
N LEU A 353 10.11 8.61 -17.62
CA LEU A 353 8.77 9.00 -18.07
C LEU A 353 8.76 10.38 -18.71
N ILE A 354 9.43 11.35 -18.08
CA ILE A 354 9.52 12.71 -18.54
C ILE A 354 10.27 12.78 -19.88
N GLU A 355 11.38 12.06 -20.02
CA GLU A 355 12.15 11.97 -21.25
C GLU A 355 11.27 11.52 -22.42
N LYS A 356 10.49 10.44 -22.24
CA LYS A 356 9.56 9.94 -23.25
C LYS A 356 8.47 10.96 -23.61
N LEU A 357 7.96 11.71 -22.63
CA LEU A 357 7.00 12.80 -22.87
C LEU A 357 7.66 13.93 -23.68
N LEU A 358 8.86 14.34 -23.29
CA LEU A 358 9.58 15.43 -23.95
C LEU A 358 9.95 15.06 -25.39
N GLU A 359 10.38 13.82 -25.67
CA GLU A 359 10.63 13.31 -27.02
C GLU A 359 9.39 13.44 -27.90
N THR A 360 8.24 12.99 -27.40
CA THR A 360 6.96 13.07 -28.15
C THR A 360 6.56 14.53 -28.39
N LEU A 361 6.71 15.39 -27.38
CA LEU A 361 6.41 16.82 -27.54
C LEU A 361 7.36 17.50 -28.54
N HIS A 362 8.65 17.20 -28.49
CA HIS A 362 9.64 17.71 -29.46
C HIS A 362 9.31 17.32 -30.88
N GLU A 363 8.82 16.11 -31.08
CA GLU A 363 8.52 15.59 -32.40
C GLU A 363 7.25 16.20 -33.00
N TYR A 364 6.18 16.33 -32.22
CA TYR A 364 4.84 16.64 -32.74
C TYR A 364 4.38 18.08 -32.47
N LEU A 365 4.87 18.73 -31.43
CA LEU A 365 4.43 20.09 -31.10
C LEU A 365 4.68 21.12 -32.21
N PRO A 366 5.80 21.06 -32.99
CA PRO A 366 6.05 21.98 -34.08
C PRO A 366 5.04 21.90 -35.24
N ALA A 367 4.36 20.73 -35.39
CA ALA A 367 3.37 20.55 -36.43
C ALA A 367 2.01 21.20 -36.12
N VAL A 368 1.77 21.60 -34.87
CA VAL A 368 0.54 22.34 -34.47
C VAL A 368 0.75 23.81 -34.73
N LYS A 369 0.10 24.36 -35.76
CA LYS A 369 0.24 25.75 -36.19
C LYS A 369 -0.65 26.72 -35.40
N ASP A 370 -1.79 26.23 -34.89
CA ASP A 370 -2.71 27.06 -34.11
C ASP A 370 -2.13 27.38 -32.75
N GLN A 371 -1.96 28.66 -32.46
CA GLN A 371 -1.41 29.16 -31.20
C GLN A 371 -2.30 28.80 -30.02
N ALA A 372 -3.62 28.88 -30.17
CA ALA A 372 -4.55 28.55 -29.09
C ALA A 372 -4.50 27.06 -28.73
N ALA A 373 -4.38 26.18 -29.73
CA ALA A 373 -4.20 24.75 -29.54
C ALA A 373 -2.87 24.43 -28.84
N ARG A 374 -1.78 25.08 -29.25
CA ARG A 374 -0.46 24.98 -28.61
C ARG A 374 -0.52 25.41 -27.15
N ASP A 375 -1.05 26.60 -26.87
CA ASP A 375 -1.22 27.09 -25.50
C ASP A 375 -2.02 26.13 -24.63
N SER A 376 -3.06 25.51 -25.20
CA SER A 376 -3.87 24.49 -24.53
C SER A 376 -3.06 23.24 -24.18
N ILE A 377 -2.25 22.73 -25.12
CA ILE A 377 -1.37 21.56 -24.90
C ILE A 377 -0.33 21.88 -23.83
N LEU A 378 0.36 23.03 -23.97
CA LEU A 378 1.37 23.47 -23.01
C LEU A 378 0.80 23.66 -21.60
N THR A 379 -0.42 24.16 -21.50
CA THR A 379 -1.14 24.27 -20.22
C THR A 379 -1.41 22.89 -19.61
N GLN A 380 -1.82 21.90 -20.41
CA GLN A 380 -2.01 20.52 -19.92
C GLN A 380 -0.70 19.88 -19.45
N VAL A 381 0.42 20.17 -20.16
CA VAL A 381 1.75 19.71 -19.76
C VAL A 381 2.18 20.37 -18.43
N LEU A 382 1.87 21.65 -18.21
CA LEU A 382 2.10 22.32 -16.92
C LEU A 382 1.27 21.69 -15.78
N TYR A 383 0.01 21.35 -16.05
CA TYR A 383 -0.79 20.61 -15.06
C TYR A 383 -0.22 19.21 -14.78
N CYS A 384 0.33 18.55 -15.81
CA CYS A 384 1.05 17.29 -15.62
C CYS A 384 2.29 17.48 -14.73
N SER A 385 3.11 18.50 -15.00
CA SER A 385 4.28 18.85 -14.19
C SER A 385 3.89 19.14 -12.74
N GLY A 386 2.88 19.97 -12.51
CA GLY A 386 2.39 20.27 -11.16
C GLY A 386 1.83 19.05 -10.42
N SER A 387 1.15 18.14 -11.13
CA SER A 387 0.66 16.91 -10.51
C SER A 387 1.80 15.95 -10.15
N MET A 388 2.79 15.82 -11.01
CA MET A 388 4.00 15.04 -10.74
C MET A 388 4.88 15.69 -9.67
N GLY A 389 4.92 17.02 -9.61
CA GLY A 389 5.63 17.79 -8.60
C GLY A 389 5.18 17.50 -7.18
N ARG A 390 3.87 17.27 -6.95
CA ARG A 390 3.33 16.79 -5.65
C ARG A 390 3.90 15.44 -5.23
N LEU A 391 4.36 14.67 -6.19
CA LEU A 391 4.97 13.36 -5.97
C LEU A 391 6.52 13.41 -6.01
N GLY A 392 7.12 14.61 -6.11
CA GLY A 392 8.56 14.80 -6.13
C GLY A 392 9.20 14.67 -7.51
N GLY A 393 8.41 14.68 -8.58
CA GLY A 393 8.87 14.60 -9.98
C GLY A 393 8.50 15.85 -10.78
N ASP A 394 8.78 17.06 -10.25
CA ASP A 394 8.52 18.30 -10.98
C ASP A 394 9.52 18.45 -12.14
N PHE A 395 8.99 18.57 -13.33
CA PHE A 395 9.77 18.79 -14.56
C PHE A 395 9.49 20.15 -15.22
N GLY A 396 8.83 21.04 -14.51
CA GLY A 396 8.50 22.38 -15.02
C GLY A 396 9.71 23.15 -15.54
N MET A 397 10.88 22.92 -14.92
CA MET A 397 12.14 23.55 -15.33
C MET A 397 12.73 22.99 -16.65
N LEU A 398 12.31 21.80 -17.08
CA LEU A 398 12.77 21.17 -18.33
C LEU A 398 11.95 21.64 -19.54
N LEU A 399 10.76 22.18 -19.31
CA LEU A 399 9.84 22.57 -20.36
C LEU A 399 10.35 23.73 -21.26
N PRO A 400 11.10 24.75 -20.76
CA PRO A 400 11.68 25.77 -21.62
C PRO A 400 12.68 25.23 -22.65
N GLY A 401 13.24 24.03 -22.41
CA GLY A 401 14.12 23.34 -23.35
C GLY A 401 13.43 22.73 -24.57
N ILE A 402 12.08 22.67 -24.58
CA ILE A 402 11.31 22.21 -25.74
C ILE A 402 11.34 23.29 -26.82
N ARG A 403 12.29 23.15 -27.74
CA ARG A 403 12.40 24.06 -28.87
C ARG A 403 11.31 23.77 -29.90
N THR A 404 10.55 24.77 -30.26
CA THR A 404 9.70 24.76 -31.45
C THR A 404 10.60 24.89 -32.69
N ALA A 405 10.76 23.85 -33.46
CA ALA A 405 11.80 23.67 -34.49
C ALA A 405 11.70 24.60 -35.70
N GLU A 406 10.67 25.41 -35.85
CA GLU A 406 10.50 26.26 -37.04
C GLU A 406 11.28 27.60 -37.00
N TYR A 407 11.93 27.94 -35.89
CA TYR A 407 12.65 29.21 -35.76
C TYR A 407 14.17 29.05 -35.76
N ARG A 408 14.70 28.36 -36.78
CA ARG A 408 16.16 28.22 -36.96
C ARG A 408 16.87 29.50 -37.43
N VAL A 409 16.13 30.55 -37.72
CA VAL A 409 16.73 31.75 -38.40
C VAL A 409 16.43 33.10 -37.72
N ALA A 410 15.55 33.17 -36.74
CA ALA A 410 15.30 34.47 -36.09
C ALA A 410 15.15 34.33 -34.56
N SER A 411 16.15 34.87 -33.85
CA SER A 411 16.20 35.15 -32.41
C SER A 411 15.89 33.99 -31.44
N GLU A 412 16.89 33.63 -30.64
CA GLU A 412 16.82 32.68 -29.53
C GLU A 412 15.75 33.03 -28.47
N ASP A 413 15.19 34.24 -28.53
CA ASP A 413 14.21 34.78 -27.57
C ASP A 413 12.75 34.36 -27.85
N ALA A 414 12.36 34.05 -29.09
CA ALA A 414 10.94 33.87 -29.44
C ALA A 414 10.34 32.56 -28.88
N GLY A 415 11.10 31.47 -28.84
CA GLY A 415 10.63 30.19 -28.27
C GLY A 415 10.50 30.20 -26.75
N ASN A 416 11.28 31.09 -26.11
CA ASN A 416 11.25 31.23 -24.65
C ASN A 416 10.06 32.10 -24.21
N THR A 417 9.56 33.00 -25.07
CA THR A 417 8.43 33.88 -24.78
C THR A 417 7.10 33.12 -24.71
N GLU A 418 6.88 32.13 -25.58
CA GLU A 418 5.64 31.33 -25.56
C GLU A 418 5.43 30.60 -24.21
N TRP A 419 6.46 29.94 -23.70
CA TRP A 419 6.41 29.30 -22.41
C TRP A 419 6.20 30.27 -21.26
N VAL A 420 6.85 31.39 -21.30
CA VAL A 420 6.72 32.43 -20.28
C VAL A 420 5.28 32.92 -20.19
N ASP A 421 4.62 33.13 -21.31
CA ASP A 421 3.24 33.62 -21.35
C ASP A 421 2.23 32.54 -20.91
N VAL A 422 2.45 31.29 -21.31
CA VAL A 422 1.64 30.16 -20.84
C VAL A 422 1.82 29.95 -19.34
N VAL A 423 3.04 30.01 -18.81
CA VAL A 423 3.33 29.91 -17.39
C VAL A 423 2.69 31.05 -16.60
N LYS A 424 2.75 32.30 -17.11
CA LYS A 424 2.07 33.45 -16.49
C LYS A 424 0.57 33.26 -16.43
N ARG A 425 -0.06 32.84 -17.54
CA ARG A 425 -1.51 32.52 -17.58
C ARG A 425 -1.88 31.40 -16.64
N HIS A 426 -1.10 30.33 -16.62
CA HIS A 426 -1.30 29.21 -15.69
C HIS A 426 -1.23 29.65 -14.22
N ARG A 427 -0.23 30.44 -13.85
CA ARG A 427 -0.09 31.02 -12.50
C ARG A 427 -1.27 31.90 -12.12
N LEU A 428 -1.74 32.73 -13.05
CA LEU A 428 -2.92 33.59 -12.84
C LEU A 428 -4.19 32.76 -12.62
N LEU A 429 -4.37 31.67 -13.39
CA LEU A 429 -5.50 30.77 -13.23
C LEU A 429 -5.42 29.97 -11.93
N ALA A 430 -4.24 29.49 -11.58
CA ALA A 430 -4.01 28.80 -10.31
C ALA A 430 -4.27 29.71 -9.11
N GLY A 431 -3.77 30.98 -9.15
CA GLY A 431 -4.03 31.97 -8.11
C GLY A 431 -5.52 32.33 -7.97
N ARG A 432 -6.27 32.39 -9.09
CA ARG A 432 -7.74 32.60 -9.04
C ARG A 432 -8.45 31.39 -8.42
N LEU A 433 -8.04 30.17 -8.73
CA LEU A 433 -8.60 28.97 -8.12
C LEU A 433 -8.33 28.93 -6.62
N ASP A 434 -7.12 29.25 -6.19
CA ASP A 434 -6.75 29.31 -4.76
C ASP A 434 -7.55 30.39 -4.02
N SER A 435 -7.81 31.57 -4.64
CA SER A 435 -8.65 32.61 -4.04
C SER A 435 -10.10 32.16 -3.90
N ILE A 436 -10.67 31.50 -4.92
CA ILE A 436 -12.03 30.96 -4.88
C ILE A 436 -12.16 29.86 -3.81
N ILE A 437 -11.19 28.95 -3.72
CA ILE A 437 -11.16 27.88 -2.72
C ILE A 437 -10.94 28.47 -1.31
N GLY A 438 -10.11 29.51 -1.19
CA GLY A 438 -9.90 30.26 0.04
C GLY A 438 -11.17 30.93 0.56
N ASP A 439 -11.94 31.58 -0.33
CA ASP A 439 -13.23 32.19 -0.02
C ASP A 439 -14.29 31.16 0.40
N TYR A 440 -14.35 29.99 -0.24
CA TYR A 440 -15.23 28.90 0.15
C TYR A 440 -14.90 28.33 1.55
N LYS A 441 -13.61 28.25 1.92
CA LYS A 441 -13.21 27.86 3.27
C LYS A 441 -13.53 28.94 4.31
N GLY A 442 -13.41 30.21 3.93
CA GLY A 442 -13.75 31.35 4.78
C GLY A 442 -15.25 31.50 5.06
N THR A 443 -16.10 31.17 4.09
CA THR A 443 -17.57 31.20 4.24
C THR A 443 -18.11 29.99 5.00
N ALA A 444 -17.49 28.82 4.89
CA ALA A 444 -17.87 27.63 5.63
C ALA A 444 -17.55 27.73 7.14
N MET A 445 -16.59 28.56 7.53
CA MET A 445 -16.28 28.83 8.95
C MET A 445 -17.07 29.99 9.58
N ARG A 446 -17.83 30.77 8.78
CA ARG A 446 -18.69 31.85 9.30
C ARG A 446 -20.16 31.46 9.45
N GLY A 447 -20.52 30.22 9.12
CA GLY A 447 -21.89 29.70 9.14
C GLY A 447 -22.16 28.61 10.17
N THR A 448 -21.30 28.47 11.23
CA THR A 448 -21.55 27.55 12.36
C THR A 448 -21.51 28.37 13.66
#